data_a8c34e716b233b21cfd87cc7db38c616
#
_entry.id   a8c34e716b233b21cfd87cc7db38c616
#
_cell.length_a   1.000
_cell.length_b   1.000
_cell.length_c   1.000
_cell.angle_alpha   90.00
_cell.angle_beta   90.00
_cell.angle_gamma   90.00
#
_symmetry.space_group_name_H-M   'P 1'
#
loop_
_entity.id
_entity.type
_entity.pdbx_description
1 polymer ?
#
loop_
_entity_poly.entity_id
_entity_poly.type
_entity_poly.pdbx_seq_one_letter_code
_entity_poly.pdbx_strand_id
1 'polypeptide(L)'
;MKCDVLVVGASAAGLMAAVSAAREGCEVILTERDPVGEVHPANTIFEGMAGVCGLNVEDCCIKNELEGMSIVSPSGSSVTIPARGYFLDRQKLDRHYSDIAHDMGVRILAAVAKEILPAMNGGRSVRMGGEEISARVVVDASGVSSGLSRAAGLLPMRHPEDIAWAVEADIEHPGIGNEPLFQYWIGSMAPGWKATFSPAGGDRATLGVFVRGHGMDVEPFFNAFLKRFKAARSGQYERIEDLRVLSLRRGGDPICVMPGQIVADSLLVTGGAAGQSGLAYGMRSGAICGMAAARAVTAGDVSKKGLSWYEKQWRREFYWQYRMGRASLLTLAGMKDAEIDLLVAGLSGQRLVCSGPLFSKAAFAGAAVARRRPRTLLELAANLMRG
;
A
#
# COMPACT_ATOMS: atom_id res chain seq x y z
N MET A 1 -3.28 29.23 12.12
CA MET A 1 -4.16 29.17 10.90
C MET A 1 -5.43 28.39 11.23
N LYS A 2 -6.51 28.59 10.42
CA LYS A 2 -7.77 27.81 10.58
C LYS A 2 -8.23 27.25 9.22
N CYS A 3 -8.92 26.11 9.23
CA CYS A 3 -9.53 25.48 8.05
C CYS A 3 -10.67 24.52 8.48
N ASP A 4 -11.43 24.00 7.51
CA ASP A 4 -12.42 22.95 7.78
C ASP A 4 -11.73 21.59 7.95
N VAL A 5 -10.82 21.24 7.04
CA VAL A 5 -10.11 19.96 7.04
C VAL A 5 -8.60 20.18 6.96
N LEU A 6 -7.87 19.65 7.93
CA LEU A 6 -6.41 19.57 7.90
C LEU A 6 -5.99 18.14 7.57
N VAL A 7 -5.29 17.96 6.46
CA VAL A 7 -4.71 16.67 6.07
C VAL A 7 -3.22 16.67 6.39
N VAL A 8 -2.73 15.67 7.10
CA VAL A 8 -1.32 15.52 7.46
C VAL A 8 -0.70 14.37 6.69
N GLY A 9 0.18 14.69 5.75
CA GLY A 9 0.85 13.77 4.83
C GLY A 9 0.27 13.84 3.41
N ALA A 10 1.13 14.11 2.42
CA ALA A 10 0.79 14.21 1.00
C ALA A 10 1.07 12.92 0.21
N SER A 11 0.96 11.77 0.86
CA SER A 11 0.93 10.49 0.16
C SER A 11 -0.34 10.37 -0.70
N ALA A 12 -0.42 9.36 -1.57
CA ALA A 12 -1.59 9.13 -2.41
C ALA A 12 -2.92 9.12 -1.62
N ALA A 13 -2.91 8.61 -0.37
CA ALA A 13 -4.09 8.64 0.49
C ALA A 13 -4.43 10.07 0.97
N GLY A 14 -3.43 10.84 1.39
CA GLY A 14 -3.63 12.21 1.84
C GLY A 14 -4.04 13.15 0.72
N LEU A 15 -3.41 13.05 -0.45
CA LEU A 15 -3.81 13.82 -1.64
C LEU A 15 -5.27 13.55 -2.01
N MET A 16 -5.67 12.27 -2.05
CA MET A 16 -7.07 11.93 -2.36
C MET A 16 -8.06 12.36 -1.27
N ALA A 17 -7.65 12.39 0.00
CA ALA A 17 -8.47 12.92 1.07
C ALA A 17 -8.65 14.44 0.92
N ALA A 18 -7.58 15.16 0.62
CA ALA A 18 -7.63 16.60 0.39
C ALA A 18 -8.49 16.97 -0.83
N VAL A 19 -8.24 16.32 -1.97
CA VAL A 19 -9.02 16.51 -3.21
C VAL A 19 -10.49 16.22 -2.97
N SER A 20 -10.83 15.13 -2.27
CA SER A 20 -12.21 14.75 -2.04
C SER A 20 -12.93 15.71 -1.09
N ALA A 21 -12.26 16.21 -0.05
CA ALA A 21 -12.82 17.18 0.86
C ALA A 21 -13.01 18.56 0.19
N ALA A 22 -12.04 19.02 -0.62
CA ALA A 22 -12.14 20.26 -1.35
C ALA A 22 -13.25 20.23 -2.41
N ARG A 23 -13.41 19.10 -3.11
CA ARG A 23 -14.50 18.89 -4.08
C ARG A 23 -15.89 19.05 -3.48
N GLU A 24 -16.05 18.73 -2.21
CA GLU A 24 -17.29 18.92 -1.45
C GLU A 24 -17.40 20.31 -0.81
N GLY A 25 -16.50 21.25 -1.16
CA GLY A 25 -16.55 22.65 -0.75
C GLY A 25 -15.90 22.99 0.59
N CYS A 26 -15.11 22.11 1.17
CA CYS A 26 -14.37 22.40 2.41
C CYS A 26 -13.13 23.28 2.14
N GLU A 27 -12.81 24.18 3.05
CA GLU A 27 -11.49 24.82 3.12
C GLU A 27 -10.48 23.81 3.65
N VAL A 28 -9.49 23.42 2.78
CA VAL A 28 -8.54 22.35 3.09
C VAL A 28 -7.11 22.89 3.17
N ILE A 29 -6.40 22.49 4.23
CA ILE A 29 -4.94 22.61 4.31
C ILE A 29 -4.37 21.20 4.28
N LEU A 30 -3.38 20.97 3.41
CA LEU A 30 -2.58 19.76 3.34
C LEU A 30 -1.15 20.09 3.78
N THR A 31 -0.59 19.30 4.69
CA THR A 31 0.80 19.49 5.12
C THR A 31 1.64 18.28 4.76
N GLU A 32 2.85 18.53 4.27
CA GLU A 32 3.83 17.48 4.00
C GLU A 32 5.21 17.91 4.48
N ARG A 33 5.97 16.97 5.00
CA ARG A 33 7.31 17.15 5.51
C ARG A 33 8.33 17.39 4.40
N ASP A 34 8.25 16.53 3.38
CA ASP A 34 9.16 16.50 2.24
C ASP A 34 8.45 17.09 1.00
N PRO A 35 9.15 17.56 -0.03
CA PRO A 35 8.51 17.96 -1.29
C PRO A 35 7.64 16.84 -1.86
N VAL A 36 6.43 17.19 -2.31
CA VAL A 36 5.47 16.21 -2.84
C VAL A 36 6.10 15.45 -4.01
N GLY A 37 6.03 14.12 -3.92
CA GLY A 37 6.58 13.23 -4.94
C GLY A 37 8.06 12.84 -4.72
N GLU A 38 8.73 13.23 -3.64
CA GLU A 38 10.11 12.77 -3.36
C GLU A 38 10.17 11.36 -2.76
N VAL A 39 9.16 10.95 -2.00
CA VAL A 39 9.11 9.63 -1.37
C VAL A 39 8.12 8.71 -2.11
N HIS A 40 8.61 7.61 -2.65
CA HIS A 40 7.83 6.74 -3.54
C HIS A 40 7.74 5.30 -3.00
N PRO A 41 6.75 4.98 -2.14
CA PRO A 41 6.68 3.65 -1.53
C PRO A 41 6.17 2.54 -2.44
N ALA A 42 5.40 2.87 -3.50
CA ALA A 42 4.85 1.88 -4.42
C ALA A 42 4.78 2.44 -5.84
N ASN A 43 5.32 1.73 -6.81
CA ASN A 43 5.47 2.19 -8.19
C ASN A 43 4.77 1.30 -9.23
N THR A 44 4.17 0.19 -8.82
CA THR A 44 3.51 -0.75 -9.75
C THR A 44 2.02 -0.84 -9.43
N ILE A 45 1.20 -0.75 -10.46
CA ILE A 45 -0.25 -0.95 -10.38
C ILE A 45 -0.74 -1.81 -11.55
N PHE A 46 -1.72 -2.65 -11.31
CA PHE A 46 -2.43 -3.41 -12.33
C PHE A 46 -3.84 -2.83 -12.53
N GLU A 47 -4.38 -2.92 -13.76
CA GLU A 47 -5.69 -2.33 -14.11
C GLU A 47 -6.82 -2.75 -13.17
N GLY A 48 -6.84 -4.02 -12.76
CA GLY A 48 -7.81 -4.50 -11.78
C GLY A 48 -7.72 -3.80 -10.42
N MET A 49 -6.55 -3.29 -10.05
CA MET A 49 -6.32 -2.52 -8.83
C MET A 49 -6.60 -1.02 -9.06
N ALA A 50 -6.23 -0.49 -10.22
CA ALA A 50 -6.57 0.87 -10.61
C ALA A 50 -8.09 1.08 -10.59
N GLY A 51 -8.87 0.13 -11.06
CA GLY A 51 -10.33 0.14 -11.01
C GLY A 51 -10.92 0.22 -9.59
N VAL A 52 -10.22 -0.28 -8.56
CA VAL A 52 -10.68 -0.17 -7.15
C VAL A 52 -10.74 1.28 -6.69
N CYS A 53 -9.77 2.11 -7.05
CA CYS A 53 -9.72 3.51 -6.66
C CYS A 53 -10.32 4.46 -7.69
N GLY A 54 -10.77 3.95 -8.82
CA GLY A 54 -11.20 4.78 -9.94
C GLY A 54 -10.05 5.58 -10.56
N LEU A 55 -8.81 5.08 -10.41
CA LEU A 55 -7.62 5.73 -10.96
C LEU A 55 -7.63 5.53 -12.49
N ASN A 56 -7.68 6.63 -13.21
CA ASN A 56 -7.24 6.68 -14.59
C ASN A 56 -5.73 6.96 -14.56
N VAL A 57 -4.93 6.03 -15.08
CA VAL A 57 -3.48 6.21 -15.12
C VAL A 57 -3.16 7.02 -16.37
N GLU A 58 -2.77 8.27 -16.17
CA GLU A 58 -2.35 9.15 -17.26
C GLU A 58 -1.06 8.64 -17.91
N ASP A 59 -1.01 8.64 -19.24
CA ASP A 59 0.13 8.13 -20.02
C ASP A 59 1.47 8.77 -19.60
N CYS A 60 1.45 10.06 -19.24
CA CYS A 60 2.65 10.76 -18.78
C CYS A 60 3.22 10.22 -17.44
N CYS A 61 2.42 9.47 -16.69
CA CYS A 61 2.83 8.83 -15.44
C CYS A 61 3.30 7.38 -15.64
N ILE A 62 3.19 6.82 -16.85
CA ILE A 62 3.63 5.45 -17.16
C ILE A 62 5.09 5.49 -17.61
N LYS A 63 5.95 4.73 -16.93
CA LYS A 63 7.34 4.48 -17.35
C LYS A 63 7.49 3.18 -18.15
N ASN A 64 6.72 2.17 -17.77
CA ASN A 64 6.74 0.86 -18.45
C ASN A 64 5.38 0.18 -18.35
N GLU A 65 5.00 -0.55 -19.40
CA GLU A 65 3.83 -1.43 -19.41
C GLU A 65 4.24 -2.86 -19.04
N LEU A 66 3.36 -3.55 -18.31
CA LEU A 66 3.56 -4.91 -17.86
C LEU A 66 2.44 -5.80 -18.39
N GLU A 67 2.81 -6.98 -18.89
CA GLU A 67 1.86 -7.98 -19.43
C GLU A 67 1.25 -8.89 -18.36
N GLY A 68 1.81 -8.86 -17.15
CA GLY A 68 1.32 -9.67 -16.05
C GLY A 68 2.24 -9.69 -14.84
N MET A 69 1.91 -10.63 -13.96
CA MET A 69 2.73 -10.93 -12.80
C MET A 69 3.12 -12.41 -12.78
N SER A 70 4.32 -12.70 -12.30
CA SER A 70 4.80 -14.06 -12.08
C SER A 70 5.02 -14.29 -10.59
N ILE A 71 4.53 -15.40 -10.07
CA ILE A 71 4.83 -15.86 -8.70
C ILE A 71 5.92 -16.90 -8.81
N VAL A 72 7.07 -16.63 -8.21
CA VAL A 72 8.26 -17.48 -8.26
C VAL A 72 8.47 -18.15 -6.89
N SER A 73 8.59 -19.45 -6.91
CA SER A 73 8.78 -20.27 -5.72
C SER A 73 10.26 -20.37 -5.29
N PRO A 74 10.53 -20.95 -4.11
CA PRO A 74 11.91 -21.18 -3.65
C PRO A 74 12.78 -21.99 -4.62
N SER A 75 12.24 -22.97 -5.32
CA SER A 75 12.99 -23.75 -6.33
C SER A 75 13.19 -23.04 -7.67
N GLY A 76 12.52 -21.89 -7.87
CA GLY A 76 12.53 -21.15 -9.15
C GLY A 76 11.37 -21.54 -10.08
N SER A 77 10.52 -22.49 -9.68
CA SER A 77 9.28 -22.75 -10.42
C SER A 77 8.39 -21.51 -10.38
N SER A 78 7.64 -21.25 -11.45
CA SER A 78 6.80 -20.06 -11.50
C SER A 78 5.44 -20.31 -12.11
N VAL A 79 4.49 -19.44 -11.75
CA VAL A 79 3.18 -19.34 -12.38
C VAL A 79 2.93 -17.91 -12.80
N THR A 80 2.53 -17.71 -14.05
CA THR A 80 2.23 -16.39 -14.61
C THR A 80 0.74 -16.13 -14.57
N ILE A 81 0.37 -14.92 -14.15
CA ILE A 81 -1.00 -14.41 -14.13
C ILE A 81 -1.05 -13.26 -15.14
N PRO A 82 -1.65 -13.44 -16.31
CA PRO A 82 -1.80 -12.36 -17.29
C PRO A 82 -2.63 -11.22 -16.71
N ALA A 83 -2.10 -10.01 -16.78
CA ALA A 83 -2.79 -8.81 -16.34
C ALA A 83 -2.07 -7.58 -16.86
N ARG A 84 -2.76 -6.67 -17.52
CA ARG A 84 -2.15 -5.41 -17.87
C ARG A 84 -1.84 -4.60 -16.62
N GLY A 85 -0.63 -4.09 -16.55
CA GLY A 85 -0.16 -3.28 -15.46
C GLY A 85 0.87 -2.24 -15.90
N TYR A 86 1.28 -1.41 -14.96
CA TYR A 86 2.15 -0.28 -15.24
C TYR A 86 3.19 -0.12 -14.14
N PHE A 87 4.43 0.15 -14.53
CA PHE A 87 5.40 0.77 -13.66
C PHE A 87 5.25 2.29 -13.78
N LEU A 88 4.95 2.95 -12.67
CA LEU A 88 4.59 4.36 -12.63
C LEU A 88 5.78 5.25 -12.31
N ASP A 89 5.79 6.43 -12.93
CA ASP A 89 6.51 7.59 -12.42
C ASP A 89 5.74 8.17 -11.24
N ARG A 90 6.07 7.70 -10.04
CA ARG A 90 5.38 8.13 -8.83
C ARG A 90 5.55 9.60 -8.54
N GLN A 91 6.69 10.18 -8.88
CA GLN A 91 6.90 11.61 -8.72
C GLN A 91 5.92 12.42 -9.57
N LYS A 92 5.75 12.02 -10.83
CA LYS A 92 4.78 12.67 -11.72
C LYS A 92 3.34 12.44 -11.25
N LEU A 93 3.01 11.22 -10.83
CA LEU A 93 1.67 10.89 -10.34
C LEU A 93 1.31 11.69 -9.09
N ASP A 94 2.20 11.75 -8.11
CA ASP A 94 1.94 12.46 -6.86
C ASP A 94 1.87 13.99 -7.11
N ARG A 95 2.69 14.54 -8.00
CA ARG A 95 2.59 15.94 -8.44
C ARG A 95 1.28 16.22 -9.17
N HIS A 96 0.85 15.36 -10.08
CA HIS A 96 -0.42 15.50 -10.79
C HIS A 96 -1.60 15.63 -9.80
N TYR A 97 -1.67 14.78 -8.77
CA TYR A 97 -2.72 14.91 -7.75
C TYR A 97 -2.52 16.11 -6.83
N SER A 98 -1.29 16.55 -6.61
CA SER A 98 -0.98 17.80 -5.92
C SER A 98 -1.48 19.02 -6.70
N ASP A 99 -1.30 19.04 -8.02
CA ASP A 99 -1.78 20.09 -8.90
C ASP A 99 -3.32 20.14 -8.91
N ILE A 100 -3.97 18.97 -9.02
CA ILE A 100 -5.44 18.88 -8.89
C ILE A 100 -5.91 19.44 -7.54
N ALA A 101 -5.22 19.11 -6.45
CA ALA A 101 -5.57 19.63 -5.12
C ALA A 101 -5.42 21.17 -5.07
N HIS A 102 -4.32 21.69 -5.60
CA HIS A 102 -4.06 23.13 -5.69
C HIS A 102 -5.14 23.85 -6.51
N ASP A 103 -5.50 23.32 -7.68
CA ASP A 103 -6.54 23.90 -8.56
C ASP A 103 -7.92 23.92 -7.89
N MET A 104 -8.16 23.03 -6.95
CA MET A 104 -9.35 23.02 -6.09
C MET A 104 -9.26 23.92 -4.86
N GLY A 105 -8.19 24.73 -4.74
CA GLY A 105 -8.00 25.66 -3.65
C GLY A 105 -7.42 25.06 -2.37
N VAL A 106 -6.88 23.82 -2.41
CA VAL A 106 -6.16 23.23 -1.26
C VAL A 106 -4.86 24.00 -1.05
N ARG A 107 -4.63 24.46 0.18
CA ARG A 107 -3.35 25.09 0.56
C ARG A 107 -2.37 23.98 0.97
N ILE A 108 -1.31 23.81 0.21
CA ILE A 108 -0.26 22.83 0.49
C ILE A 108 0.90 23.53 1.19
N LEU A 109 1.27 23.05 2.38
CA LEU A 109 2.30 23.62 3.23
C LEU A 109 3.43 22.62 3.49
N ALA A 110 4.68 23.06 3.32
CA ALA A 110 5.84 22.30 3.75
C ALA A 110 5.96 22.43 5.27
N ALA A 111 5.49 21.42 6.01
CA ALA A 111 5.48 21.46 7.47
C ALA A 111 5.48 20.06 8.09
N VAL A 112 6.12 19.94 9.25
CA VAL A 112 6.16 18.70 10.05
C VAL A 112 5.16 18.79 11.19
N ALA A 113 4.15 17.92 11.17
CA ALA A 113 3.24 17.76 12.30
C ALA A 113 3.99 17.13 13.49
N LYS A 114 4.06 17.84 14.61
CA LYS A 114 4.78 17.42 15.82
C LYS A 114 3.86 16.89 16.90
N GLU A 115 2.71 17.53 17.07
CA GLU A 115 1.80 17.23 18.16
C GLU A 115 0.35 17.45 17.71
N ILE A 116 -0.51 16.53 18.07
CA ILE A 116 -1.96 16.68 17.92
C ILE A 116 -2.57 16.98 19.29
N LEU A 117 -3.32 18.06 19.37
CA LEU A 117 -3.95 18.50 20.61
C LEU A 117 -5.30 17.80 20.85
N PRO A 118 -5.81 17.76 22.08
CA PRO A 118 -7.14 17.25 22.36
C PRO A 118 -8.23 17.96 21.54
N ALA A 119 -9.33 17.25 21.28
CA ALA A 119 -10.50 17.86 20.63
C ALA A 119 -11.15 18.86 21.57
N MET A 120 -11.42 20.08 21.08
CA MET A 120 -12.08 21.15 21.83
C MET A 120 -13.01 21.94 20.89
N ASN A 121 -14.16 22.36 21.44
CA ASN A 121 -15.08 23.27 20.75
C ASN A 121 -15.48 22.85 19.32
N GLY A 122 -15.65 21.54 19.07
CA GLY A 122 -16.00 21.02 17.75
C GLY A 122 -14.88 21.06 16.71
N GLY A 123 -13.63 20.96 17.15
CA GLY A 123 -12.44 20.92 16.31
C GLY A 123 -11.23 20.34 17.02
N ARG A 124 -10.10 20.31 16.31
CA ARG A 124 -8.81 19.83 16.83
C ARG A 124 -7.68 20.63 16.21
N SER A 125 -6.62 20.84 16.97
CA SER A 125 -5.42 21.55 16.50
C SER A 125 -4.23 20.61 16.36
N VAL A 126 -3.33 20.95 15.43
CA VAL A 126 -2.04 20.29 15.25
C VAL A 126 -0.93 21.35 15.26
N ARG A 127 0.11 21.11 16.04
CA ARG A 127 1.33 21.95 16.04
C ARG A 127 2.28 21.54 14.94
N MET A 128 2.66 22.52 14.13
CA MET A 128 3.55 22.40 12.98
C MET A 128 4.82 23.23 13.24
N GLY A 129 5.78 22.68 13.97
CA GLY A 129 6.96 23.48 14.36
C GLY A 129 6.58 24.61 15.33
N GLY A 130 6.67 25.86 14.89
CA GLY A 130 6.32 27.06 15.67
C GLY A 130 4.87 27.55 15.50
N GLU A 131 4.10 26.95 14.61
CA GLU A 131 2.73 27.36 14.28
C GLU A 131 1.70 26.32 14.71
N GLU A 132 0.48 26.76 14.93
CA GLU A 132 -0.68 25.90 15.22
C GLU A 132 -1.74 26.06 14.12
N ILE A 133 -2.21 24.93 13.60
CA ILE A 133 -3.32 24.87 12.64
C ILE A 133 -4.51 24.23 13.34
N SER A 134 -5.61 24.98 13.45
CA SER A 134 -6.88 24.51 13.98
C SER A 134 -7.81 24.09 12.85
N ALA A 135 -8.39 22.90 12.95
CA ALA A 135 -9.32 22.37 11.95
C ALA A 135 -10.57 21.79 12.62
N ARG A 136 -11.68 21.78 11.92
CA ARG A 136 -12.87 21.06 12.34
C ARG A 136 -12.64 19.55 12.32
N VAL A 137 -11.94 19.07 11.29
CA VAL A 137 -11.51 17.66 11.18
C VAL A 137 -10.03 17.60 10.81
N VAL A 138 -9.26 16.80 11.52
CA VAL A 138 -7.89 16.41 11.18
C VAL A 138 -7.93 15.05 10.52
N VAL A 139 -7.21 14.89 9.41
CA VAL A 139 -6.99 13.60 8.73
C VAL A 139 -5.51 13.23 8.89
N ASP A 140 -5.23 12.17 9.66
CA ASP A 140 -3.88 11.60 9.75
C ASP A 140 -3.63 10.64 8.58
N ALA A 141 -2.86 11.09 7.59
CA ALA A 141 -2.37 10.33 6.45
C ALA A 141 -0.83 10.23 6.44
N SER A 142 -0.19 10.40 7.60
CA SER A 142 1.26 10.58 7.76
C SER A 142 2.08 9.28 7.71
N GLY A 143 1.45 8.16 7.35
CA GLY A 143 2.13 6.90 7.04
C GLY A 143 2.28 5.95 8.22
N VAL A 144 2.84 4.78 7.95
CA VAL A 144 2.92 3.63 8.88
C VAL A 144 3.73 3.93 10.14
N SER A 145 4.73 4.78 10.03
CA SER A 145 5.60 5.18 11.16
C SER A 145 5.02 6.32 12.00
N SER A 146 3.86 6.87 11.63
CA SER A 146 3.25 7.99 12.34
C SER A 146 2.91 7.66 13.78
N GLY A 147 3.20 8.62 14.66
CA GLY A 147 2.74 8.62 16.05
C GLY A 147 1.53 9.50 16.29
N LEU A 148 1.05 10.27 15.29
CA LEU A 148 0.09 11.34 15.48
C LEU A 148 -1.27 10.82 16.03
N SER A 149 -1.86 9.85 15.37
CA SER A 149 -3.12 9.23 15.82
C SER A 149 -2.94 8.45 17.14
N ARG A 150 -1.78 7.82 17.35
CA ARG A 150 -1.46 7.15 18.63
C ARG A 150 -1.31 8.13 19.77
N ALA A 151 -0.69 9.29 19.54
CA ALA A 151 -0.61 10.39 20.51
C ALA A 151 -2.00 10.95 20.87
N ALA A 152 -2.97 10.84 19.94
CA ALA A 152 -4.38 11.15 20.22
C ALA A 152 -5.15 10.02 20.95
N GLY A 153 -4.46 8.95 21.36
CA GLY A 153 -5.04 7.83 22.10
C GLY A 153 -5.71 6.75 21.22
N LEU A 154 -5.49 6.76 19.91
CA LEU A 154 -6.03 5.75 19.01
C LEU A 154 -5.08 4.56 18.82
N LEU A 155 -5.66 3.40 18.56
CA LEU A 155 -4.98 2.20 18.05
C LEU A 155 -5.45 1.96 16.61
N PRO A 156 -4.85 2.65 15.61
CA PRO A 156 -5.39 2.70 14.25
C PRO A 156 -5.25 1.37 13.49
N MET A 157 -4.39 0.47 13.96
CA MET A 157 -4.22 -0.88 13.40
C MET A 157 -4.51 -1.92 14.48
N ARG A 158 -5.20 -3.01 14.12
CA ARG A 158 -5.50 -4.11 15.07
C ARG A 158 -4.29 -4.99 15.35
N HIS A 159 -3.48 -5.21 14.31
CA HIS A 159 -2.33 -6.11 14.32
C HIS A 159 -1.11 -5.39 13.72
N PRO A 160 -0.50 -4.43 14.45
CA PRO A 160 0.66 -3.69 13.95
C PRO A 160 1.88 -4.60 13.74
N GLU A 161 1.95 -5.76 14.40
CA GLU A 161 2.94 -6.82 14.19
C GLU A 161 2.86 -7.45 12.80
N ASP A 162 1.73 -7.31 12.12
CA ASP A 162 1.53 -7.80 10.74
C ASP A 162 2.16 -6.87 9.67
N ILE A 163 2.69 -5.71 10.05
CA ILE A 163 3.40 -4.83 9.11
C ILE A 163 4.59 -5.59 8.53
N ALA A 164 4.67 -5.63 7.19
CA ALA A 164 5.86 -6.09 6.51
C ALA A 164 6.87 -4.94 6.41
N TRP A 165 8.03 -5.08 7.02
CA TRP A 165 9.11 -4.13 6.84
C TRP A 165 9.86 -4.43 5.56
N ALA A 166 10.31 -3.39 4.88
CA ALA A 166 10.81 -3.49 3.52
C ALA A 166 12.12 -2.72 3.32
N VAL A 167 12.96 -3.31 2.46
CA VAL A 167 14.04 -2.61 1.75
C VAL A 167 13.74 -2.74 0.25
N GLU A 168 13.72 -1.61 -0.44
CA GLU A 168 13.63 -1.54 -1.90
C GLU A 168 14.83 -0.80 -2.48
N ALA A 169 15.28 -1.25 -3.63
CA ALA A 169 16.38 -0.68 -4.37
C ALA A 169 15.96 -0.34 -5.80
N ASP A 170 16.37 0.83 -6.29
CA ASP A 170 16.44 1.05 -7.72
C ASP A 170 17.74 0.41 -8.24
N ILE A 171 17.63 -0.39 -9.27
CA ILE A 171 18.74 -1.12 -9.87
C ILE A 171 18.90 -0.78 -11.34
N GLU A 172 20.13 -0.96 -11.84
CA GLU A 172 20.47 -0.72 -13.23
C GLU A 172 21.32 -1.86 -13.77
N HIS A 173 20.92 -2.37 -14.93
CA HIS A 173 21.67 -3.29 -15.77
C HIS A 173 21.12 -3.24 -17.20
N PRO A 174 21.96 -3.36 -18.26
CA PRO A 174 21.48 -3.30 -19.64
C PRO A 174 20.30 -4.23 -19.92
N GLY A 175 19.19 -3.66 -20.38
CA GLY A 175 17.98 -4.37 -20.77
C GLY A 175 17.11 -4.94 -19.64
N ILE A 176 17.47 -4.80 -18.37
CA ILE A 176 16.76 -5.43 -17.24
C ILE A 176 15.33 -4.91 -17.08
N GLY A 177 15.10 -3.67 -17.47
CA GLY A 177 13.79 -3.04 -17.39
C GLY A 177 12.82 -3.43 -18.49
N ASN A 178 13.26 -4.18 -19.51
CA ASN A 178 12.43 -4.60 -20.64
C ASN A 178 11.73 -5.95 -20.39
N GLU A 179 11.89 -6.56 -19.21
CA GLU A 179 11.14 -7.76 -18.86
C GLU A 179 9.64 -7.43 -18.80
N PRO A 180 8.74 -8.29 -19.36
CA PRO A 180 7.31 -7.97 -19.44
C PRO A 180 6.54 -8.22 -18.15
N LEU A 181 7.13 -8.92 -17.17
CA LEU A 181 6.43 -9.40 -15.99
C LEU A 181 6.96 -8.77 -14.70
N PHE A 182 6.05 -8.28 -13.89
CA PHE A 182 6.31 -8.07 -12.47
C PHE A 182 6.48 -9.41 -11.78
N GLN A 183 7.45 -9.56 -10.86
CA GLN A 183 7.69 -10.82 -10.18
C GLN A 183 7.51 -10.71 -8.67
N TYR A 184 6.76 -11.68 -8.12
CA TYR A 184 6.67 -11.98 -6.71
C TYR A 184 7.48 -13.24 -6.40
N TRP A 185 8.51 -13.11 -5.60
CA TRP A 185 9.29 -14.23 -5.10
C TRP A 185 8.83 -14.52 -3.68
N ILE A 186 8.39 -15.74 -3.41
CA ILE A 186 7.84 -16.16 -2.11
C ILE A 186 8.68 -17.27 -1.49
N GLY A 187 8.66 -17.38 -0.16
CA GLY A 187 9.41 -18.39 0.60
C GLY A 187 10.35 -17.78 1.63
N SER A 188 11.31 -18.59 2.10
CA SER A 188 12.24 -18.22 3.17
C SER A 188 13.13 -17.02 2.88
N MET A 189 13.26 -16.60 1.61
CA MET A 189 13.97 -15.39 1.21
C MET A 189 13.27 -14.09 1.63
N ALA A 190 11.95 -14.16 1.86
CA ALA A 190 11.12 -13.03 2.29
C ALA A 190 10.03 -13.54 3.24
N PRO A 191 10.40 -13.92 4.49
CA PRO A 191 9.50 -14.59 5.41
C PRO A 191 8.21 -13.83 5.65
N GLY A 192 7.09 -14.52 5.55
CA GLY A 192 5.75 -13.98 5.81
C GLY A 192 5.19 -13.05 4.75
N TRP A 193 5.97 -12.72 3.68
CA TRP A 193 5.45 -11.98 2.54
C TRP A 193 6.17 -12.29 1.22
N LYS A 194 6.93 -11.37 0.68
CA LYS A 194 7.47 -11.46 -0.70
C LYS A 194 8.78 -10.72 -0.87
N ALA A 195 9.54 -11.14 -1.88
CA ALA A 195 10.46 -10.27 -2.58
C ALA A 195 9.89 -9.91 -3.96
N THR A 196 10.30 -8.80 -4.53
CA THR A 196 9.74 -8.27 -5.78
C THR A 196 10.83 -7.88 -6.76
N PHE A 197 10.52 -8.06 -8.04
CA PHE A 197 11.21 -7.44 -9.15
C PHE A 197 10.18 -6.72 -10.00
N SER A 198 10.41 -5.43 -10.26
CA SER A 198 9.51 -4.58 -11.03
C SER A 198 10.27 -3.88 -12.15
N PRO A 199 10.08 -4.30 -13.41
CA PRO A 199 10.73 -3.69 -14.58
C PRO A 199 10.22 -2.26 -14.82
N ALA A 200 11.16 -1.30 -14.95
CA ALA A 200 10.84 0.12 -15.08
C ALA A 200 11.04 0.68 -16.49
N GLY A 201 11.36 -0.20 -17.44
CA GLY A 201 11.73 0.15 -18.82
C GLY A 201 13.24 0.35 -19.01
N GLY A 202 13.75 0.02 -20.20
CA GLY A 202 15.15 0.16 -20.56
C GLY A 202 16.09 -0.62 -19.62
N ASP A 203 17.02 0.09 -19.02
CA ASP A 203 18.05 -0.48 -18.13
C ASP A 203 17.70 -0.37 -16.64
N ARG A 204 16.47 -0.02 -16.30
CA ARG A 204 16.05 0.26 -14.93
C ARG A 204 15.00 -0.70 -14.43
N ALA A 205 15.10 -1.09 -13.16
CA ALA A 205 14.09 -1.86 -12.44
C ALA A 205 14.16 -1.55 -10.95
N THR A 206 13.19 -2.09 -10.20
CA THR A 206 13.20 -2.05 -8.72
C THR A 206 13.26 -3.48 -8.19
N LEU A 207 14.11 -3.70 -7.18
CA LEU A 207 14.09 -4.90 -6.34
C LEU A 207 13.59 -4.52 -4.96
N GLY A 208 12.73 -5.36 -4.37
CA GLY A 208 12.24 -5.17 -3.02
C GLY A 208 12.20 -6.46 -2.22
N VAL A 209 12.40 -6.37 -0.90
CA VAL A 209 12.14 -7.47 0.03
C VAL A 209 11.25 -6.96 1.14
N PHE A 210 10.18 -7.68 1.42
CA PHE A 210 9.15 -7.35 2.40
C PHE A 210 9.02 -8.53 3.35
N VAL A 211 9.34 -8.31 4.63
CA VAL A 211 9.43 -9.37 5.64
C VAL A 211 8.50 -9.05 6.81
N ARG A 212 7.74 -10.04 7.26
CA ARG A 212 6.83 -9.94 8.42
C ARG A 212 7.41 -10.70 9.62
N GLY A 213 7.16 -10.16 10.82
CA GLY A 213 7.55 -10.84 12.05
C GLY A 213 9.03 -10.77 12.42
N HIS A 214 9.84 -9.99 11.70
CA HIS A 214 11.29 -9.85 11.93
C HIS A 214 11.72 -8.42 12.30
N GLY A 215 10.75 -7.56 12.65
CA GLY A 215 11.03 -6.16 12.94
C GLY A 215 11.52 -5.39 11.72
N MET A 216 12.26 -4.30 11.95
CA MET A 216 12.68 -3.36 10.90
C MET A 216 14.00 -3.73 10.21
N ASP A 217 14.78 -4.65 10.76
CA ASP A 217 16.05 -5.07 10.17
C ASP A 217 15.83 -6.15 9.11
N VAL A 218 15.58 -5.72 7.89
CA VAL A 218 15.34 -6.61 6.73
C VAL A 218 16.47 -6.56 5.69
N GLU A 219 17.53 -5.82 5.95
CA GLU A 219 18.67 -5.69 5.04
C GLU A 219 19.40 -7.03 4.77
N PRO A 220 19.58 -7.93 5.75
CA PRO A 220 20.14 -9.26 5.48
C PRO A 220 19.33 -10.06 4.47
N PHE A 221 18.00 -9.98 4.51
CA PHE A 221 17.11 -10.64 3.54
C PHE A 221 17.24 -10.03 2.15
N PHE A 222 17.36 -8.70 2.07
CA PHE A 222 17.57 -8.01 0.80
C PHE A 222 18.89 -8.44 0.15
N ASN A 223 19.98 -8.47 0.90
CA ASN A 223 21.29 -8.90 0.39
C ASN A 223 21.29 -10.36 -0.08
N ALA A 224 20.62 -11.24 0.68
CA ALA A 224 20.46 -12.63 0.28
C ALA A 224 19.61 -12.77 -1.00
N PHE A 225 18.53 -11.99 -1.10
CA PHE A 225 17.69 -11.97 -2.29
C PHE A 225 18.43 -11.40 -3.51
N LEU A 226 19.16 -10.31 -3.38
CA LEU A 226 19.96 -9.73 -4.47
C LEU A 226 20.96 -10.74 -5.04
N LYS A 227 21.66 -11.47 -4.17
CA LYS A 227 22.57 -12.56 -4.59
C LYS A 227 21.82 -13.65 -5.36
N ARG A 228 20.67 -14.09 -4.85
CA ARG A 228 19.84 -15.10 -5.50
C ARG A 228 19.27 -14.61 -6.83
N PHE A 229 18.83 -13.37 -6.89
CA PHE A 229 18.32 -12.73 -8.09
C PHE A 229 19.35 -12.71 -9.21
N LYS A 230 20.60 -12.33 -8.90
CA LYS A 230 21.73 -12.39 -9.85
C LYS A 230 21.99 -13.82 -10.33
N ALA A 231 22.09 -14.77 -9.41
CA ALA A 231 22.31 -16.17 -9.74
C ALA A 231 21.23 -16.75 -10.66
N ALA A 232 19.98 -16.43 -10.41
CA ALA A 232 18.84 -16.88 -11.23
C ALA A 232 18.88 -16.31 -12.67
N ARG A 233 19.64 -15.24 -12.90
CA ARG A 233 19.72 -14.54 -14.20
C ARG A 233 21.08 -14.65 -14.90
N SER A 234 22.02 -15.40 -14.36
CA SER A 234 23.38 -15.54 -14.90
C SER A 234 23.42 -16.10 -16.33
N GLY A 235 22.38 -16.83 -16.77
CA GLY A 235 22.24 -17.30 -18.14
C GLY A 235 21.39 -16.40 -19.06
N GLN A 236 20.74 -15.39 -18.51
CA GLN A 236 19.83 -14.50 -19.24
C GLN A 236 20.49 -13.17 -19.61
N TYR A 237 21.33 -12.65 -18.73
CA TYR A 237 22.02 -11.38 -18.90
C TYR A 237 23.53 -11.57 -18.91
N GLU A 238 24.21 -10.91 -19.85
CA GLU A 238 25.65 -10.84 -19.86
C GLU A 238 26.14 -10.01 -18.66
N ARG A 239 27.10 -10.54 -17.89
CA ARG A 239 27.72 -9.86 -16.75
C ARG A 239 26.71 -9.32 -15.71
N ILE A 240 25.68 -10.10 -15.38
CA ILE A 240 24.67 -9.71 -14.35
C ILE A 240 25.30 -9.33 -13.00
N GLU A 241 26.52 -9.78 -12.72
CA GLU A 241 27.27 -9.40 -11.52
C GLU A 241 27.57 -7.88 -11.48
N ASP A 242 27.64 -7.22 -12.63
CA ASP A 242 27.83 -5.77 -12.75
C ASP A 242 26.54 -4.97 -12.48
N LEU A 243 25.42 -5.63 -12.14
CA LEU A 243 24.19 -4.97 -11.75
C LEU A 243 24.45 -3.99 -10.60
N ARG A 244 24.10 -2.73 -10.81
CA ARG A 244 24.32 -1.63 -9.86
C ARG A 244 23.05 -1.37 -9.05
N VAL A 245 23.22 -1.16 -7.75
CA VAL A 245 22.22 -0.61 -6.86
C VAL A 245 22.42 0.90 -6.81
N LEU A 246 21.39 1.65 -7.20
CA LEU A 246 21.47 3.10 -7.36
C LEU A 246 20.98 3.84 -6.12
N SER A 247 19.93 3.31 -5.50
CA SER A 247 19.33 3.87 -4.30
C SER A 247 18.74 2.76 -3.44
N LEU A 248 18.64 3.02 -2.14
CA LEU A 248 17.96 2.14 -1.18
C LEU A 248 16.92 2.93 -0.41
N ARG A 249 15.72 2.38 -0.29
CA ARG A 249 14.62 2.91 0.52
C ARG A 249 14.21 1.89 1.56
N ARG A 250 13.82 2.37 2.73
CA ARG A 250 13.32 1.53 3.84
C ARG A 250 11.95 2.04 4.28
N GLY A 251 11.04 1.11 4.60
CA GLY A 251 9.71 1.48 5.04
C GLY A 251 8.90 0.29 5.55
N GLY A 252 7.68 0.57 5.98
CA GLY A 252 6.71 -0.46 6.36
C GLY A 252 5.59 -0.54 5.33
N ASP A 253 5.25 -1.76 4.93
CA ASP A 253 4.09 -2.08 4.10
C ASP A 253 3.03 -2.77 4.98
N PRO A 254 1.97 -2.06 5.42
CA PRO A 254 0.91 -2.63 6.22
C PRO A 254 -0.08 -3.43 5.36
N ILE A 255 0.41 -4.28 4.48
CA ILE A 255 -0.43 -5.09 3.59
C ILE A 255 -1.38 -5.98 4.38
N CYS A 256 -2.68 -5.84 4.11
CA CYS A 256 -3.75 -6.58 4.79
C CYS A 256 -3.75 -6.45 6.33
N VAL A 257 -3.11 -5.42 6.88
CA VAL A 257 -3.26 -5.08 8.30
C VAL A 257 -4.65 -4.51 8.53
N MET A 258 -5.43 -5.16 9.39
CA MET A 258 -6.80 -4.74 9.66
C MET A 258 -6.82 -3.38 10.37
N PRO A 259 -7.57 -2.39 9.87
CA PRO A 259 -7.80 -1.17 10.61
C PRO A 259 -8.44 -1.43 11.97
N GLY A 260 -7.99 -0.68 12.97
CA GLY A 260 -8.52 -0.65 14.32
C GLY A 260 -9.41 0.57 14.55
N GLN A 261 -8.96 1.46 15.42
CA GLN A 261 -9.65 2.72 15.73
C GLN A 261 -9.19 3.81 14.77
N ILE A 262 -9.93 4.00 13.70
CA ILE A 262 -9.58 4.98 12.65
C ILE A 262 -10.44 6.26 12.72
N VAL A 263 -11.30 6.39 13.73
CA VAL A 263 -12.21 7.52 13.93
C VAL A 263 -12.24 7.91 15.41
N ALA A 264 -12.03 9.20 15.69
CA ALA A 264 -12.30 9.84 16.98
C ALA A 264 -12.95 11.22 16.76
N ASP A 265 -13.26 11.94 17.85
CA ASP A 265 -13.80 13.30 17.74
C ASP A 265 -12.81 14.20 16.99
N SER A 266 -13.26 14.79 15.89
CA SER A 266 -12.48 15.66 15.01
C SER A 266 -11.21 15.01 14.42
N LEU A 267 -11.15 13.66 14.33
CA LEU A 267 -9.97 12.95 13.83
C LEU A 267 -10.35 11.72 13.00
N LEU A 268 -9.79 11.63 11.80
CA LEU A 268 -9.82 10.47 10.92
C LEU A 268 -8.40 9.98 10.65
N VAL A 269 -8.22 8.68 10.44
CA VAL A 269 -6.92 8.08 10.09
C VAL A 269 -7.06 7.29 8.79
N THR A 270 -6.15 7.52 7.83
CA THR A 270 -6.21 6.87 6.52
C THR A 270 -4.83 6.47 5.99
N GLY A 271 -4.79 5.70 4.92
CA GLY A 271 -3.55 5.27 4.29
C GLY A 271 -2.70 4.37 5.20
N GLY A 272 -1.38 4.48 5.08
CA GLY A 272 -0.44 3.68 5.87
C GLY A 272 -0.61 3.81 7.38
N ALA A 273 -1.04 4.97 7.89
CA ALA A 273 -1.31 5.19 9.31
C ALA A 273 -2.47 4.32 9.84
N ALA A 274 -3.42 3.94 8.98
CA ALA A 274 -4.58 3.11 9.28
C ALA A 274 -4.42 1.64 8.84
N GLY A 275 -3.25 1.21 8.38
CA GLY A 275 -3.09 -0.14 7.84
C GLY A 275 -3.60 -0.32 6.40
N GLN A 276 -3.94 0.75 5.70
CA GLN A 276 -4.50 0.73 4.35
C GLN A 276 -3.38 0.86 3.32
N SER A 277 -2.70 -0.24 3.06
CA SER A 277 -1.53 -0.30 2.18
C SER A 277 -1.87 -0.43 0.71
N GLY A 278 -0.88 -0.04 -0.10
CA GLY A 278 -0.92 -0.10 -1.56
C GLY A 278 -1.55 1.16 -2.17
N LEU A 279 -1.09 1.49 -3.37
CA LEU A 279 -1.49 2.73 -4.07
C LEU A 279 -3.03 2.84 -4.20
N ALA A 280 -3.66 1.84 -4.80
CA ALA A 280 -5.10 1.85 -5.07
C ALA A 280 -5.95 1.90 -3.79
N TYR A 281 -5.62 1.07 -2.79
CA TYR A 281 -6.36 1.05 -1.53
C TYR A 281 -6.16 2.33 -0.72
N GLY A 282 -4.93 2.86 -0.70
CA GLY A 282 -4.63 4.13 -0.07
C GLY A 282 -5.42 5.27 -0.70
N MET A 283 -5.42 5.38 -2.03
CA MET A 283 -6.19 6.39 -2.77
C MET A 283 -7.68 6.29 -2.49
N ARG A 284 -8.26 5.09 -2.59
CA ARG A 284 -9.70 4.90 -2.35
C ARG A 284 -10.09 5.19 -0.91
N SER A 285 -9.29 4.71 0.06
CA SER A 285 -9.51 4.99 1.48
C SER A 285 -9.40 6.48 1.79
N GLY A 286 -8.43 7.16 1.19
CA GLY A 286 -8.27 8.61 1.27
C GLY A 286 -9.48 9.35 0.73
N ALA A 287 -9.99 8.96 -0.45
CA ALA A 287 -11.19 9.57 -1.03
C ALA A 287 -12.41 9.41 -0.12
N ILE A 288 -12.65 8.20 0.42
CA ILE A 288 -13.75 7.96 1.37
C ILE A 288 -13.55 8.81 2.64
N CYS A 289 -12.31 8.92 3.13
CA CYS A 289 -11.97 9.71 4.30
C CYS A 289 -12.27 11.20 4.09
N GLY A 290 -11.85 11.78 2.97
CA GLY A 290 -12.13 13.18 2.61
C GLY A 290 -13.63 13.47 2.49
N MET A 291 -14.37 12.60 1.80
CA MET A 291 -15.84 12.70 1.75
C MET A 291 -16.48 12.63 3.14
N ALA A 292 -15.99 11.76 4.03
CA ALA A 292 -16.51 11.66 5.39
C ALA A 292 -16.26 12.93 6.20
N ALA A 293 -15.06 13.50 6.08
CA ALA A 293 -14.71 14.76 6.72
C ALA A 293 -15.65 15.90 6.26
N ALA A 294 -15.82 16.04 4.94
CA ALA A 294 -16.69 17.07 4.37
C ALA A 294 -18.14 16.92 4.80
N ARG A 295 -18.69 15.71 4.78
CA ARG A 295 -20.06 15.43 5.25
C ARG A 295 -20.26 15.83 6.72
N ALA A 296 -19.31 15.50 7.58
CA ALA A 296 -19.36 15.84 9.01
C ALA A 296 -19.25 17.35 9.23
N VAL A 297 -18.39 18.03 8.48
CA VAL A 297 -18.26 19.49 8.48
C VAL A 297 -19.57 20.15 8.07
N THR A 298 -20.16 19.74 6.95
CA THR A 298 -21.43 20.29 6.44
C THR A 298 -22.59 20.05 7.42
N ALA A 299 -22.65 18.85 8.03
CA ALA A 299 -23.68 18.51 9.02
C ALA A 299 -23.47 19.18 10.40
N GLY A 300 -22.31 19.81 10.63
CA GLY A 300 -21.97 20.41 11.93
C GLY A 300 -21.68 19.40 13.04
N ASP A 301 -21.56 18.10 12.73
CA ASP A 301 -21.26 17.03 13.69
C ASP A 301 -19.93 16.35 13.34
N VAL A 302 -18.84 16.84 13.94
CA VAL A 302 -17.49 16.29 13.81
C VAL A 302 -17.11 15.36 14.97
N SER A 303 -18.10 14.91 15.74
CA SER A 303 -17.92 13.88 16.75
C SER A 303 -17.55 12.53 16.11
N LYS A 304 -17.05 11.60 16.91
CA LYS A 304 -16.81 10.22 16.47
C LYS A 304 -18.04 9.61 15.80
N LYS A 305 -19.25 9.94 16.28
CA LYS A 305 -20.52 9.48 15.71
C LYS A 305 -20.74 10.07 14.31
N GLY A 306 -20.58 11.37 14.15
CA GLY A 306 -20.72 12.08 12.86
C GLY A 306 -19.73 11.56 11.82
N LEU A 307 -18.48 11.29 12.24
CA LEU A 307 -17.40 10.77 11.39
C LEU A 307 -17.49 9.25 11.14
N SER A 308 -18.35 8.51 11.83
CA SER A 308 -18.43 7.03 11.75
C SER A 308 -18.79 6.48 10.36
N TRP A 309 -19.31 7.35 9.47
CA TRP A 309 -19.60 6.97 8.09
C TRP A 309 -18.34 6.48 7.36
N TYR A 310 -17.18 7.05 7.66
CA TYR A 310 -15.90 6.60 7.11
C TYR A 310 -15.62 5.13 7.40
N GLU A 311 -15.69 4.74 8.67
CA GLU A 311 -15.45 3.35 9.08
C GLU A 311 -16.47 2.39 8.45
N LYS A 312 -17.75 2.77 8.42
CA LYS A 312 -18.81 1.95 7.81
C LYS A 312 -18.58 1.74 6.33
N GLN A 313 -18.21 2.80 5.58
CA GLN A 313 -17.97 2.72 4.16
C GLN A 313 -16.70 1.91 3.85
N TRP A 314 -15.62 2.13 4.61
CA TRP A 314 -14.40 1.35 4.48
C TRP A 314 -14.67 -0.15 4.72
N ARG A 315 -15.38 -0.50 5.77
CA ARG A 315 -15.77 -1.89 6.07
C ARG A 315 -16.61 -2.52 4.96
N ARG A 316 -17.54 -1.76 4.41
CA ARG A 316 -18.39 -2.22 3.30
C ARG A 316 -17.56 -2.59 2.07
N GLU A 317 -16.54 -1.79 1.74
CA GLU A 317 -15.74 -1.98 0.53
C GLU A 317 -14.60 -3.00 0.72
N PHE A 318 -13.92 -2.99 1.87
CA PHE A 318 -12.62 -3.67 1.99
C PHE A 318 -12.53 -4.74 3.08
N TYR A 319 -13.46 -4.83 4.00
CA TYR A 319 -13.34 -5.71 5.17
C TYR A 319 -13.00 -7.15 4.81
N TRP A 320 -13.77 -7.76 3.92
CA TRP A 320 -13.56 -9.16 3.53
C TRP A 320 -12.26 -9.37 2.77
N GLN A 321 -11.87 -8.41 1.93
CA GLN A 321 -10.63 -8.49 1.19
C GLN A 321 -9.41 -8.47 2.11
N TYR A 322 -9.42 -7.59 3.10
CA TYR A 322 -8.36 -7.53 4.11
C TYR A 322 -8.33 -8.77 4.98
N ARG A 323 -9.47 -9.27 5.42
CA ARG A 323 -9.55 -10.52 6.20
C ARG A 323 -9.00 -11.71 5.42
N MET A 324 -9.42 -11.89 4.18
CA MET A 324 -8.93 -12.96 3.32
C MET A 324 -7.45 -12.81 3.02
N GLY A 325 -7.00 -11.59 2.72
CA GLY A 325 -5.58 -11.30 2.50
C GLY A 325 -4.74 -11.63 3.72
N ARG A 326 -5.15 -11.19 4.92
CA ARG A 326 -4.45 -11.52 6.17
C ARG A 326 -4.37 -13.03 6.42
N ALA A 327 -5.50 -13.74 6.27
CA ALA A 327 -5.52 -15.20 6.42
C ALA A 327 -4.59 -15.90 5.43
N SER A 328 -4.55 -15.45 4.18
CA SER A 328 -3.64 -15.97 3.15
C SER A 328 -2.16 -15.75 3.51
N LEU A 329 -1.82 -14.55 4.02
CA LEU A 329 -0.45 -14.24 4.45
C LEU A 329 -0.01 -15.05 5.66
N LEU A 330 -0.89 -15.26 6.64
CA LEU A 330 -0.63 -16.11 7.80
C LEU A 330 -0.43 -17.58 7.37
N THR A 331 -1.22 -18.05 6.41
CA THR A 331 -1.07 -19.41 5.87
C THR A 331 0.27 -19.54 5.13
N LEU A 332 0.62 -18.58 4.29
CA LEU A 332 1.91 -18.57 3.59
C LEU A 332 3.09 -18.53 4.56
N ALA A 333 2.99 -17.73 5.62
CA ALA A 333 4.04 -17.62 6.64
C ALA A 333 4.29 -18.93 7.39
N GLY A 334 3.28 -19.81 7.52
CA GLY A 334 3.39 -21.12 8.13
C GLY A 334 3.94 -22.21 7.21
N MET A 335 4.10 -21.94 5.89
CA MET A 335 4.53 -22.95 4.92
C MET A 335 6.07 -23.04 4.84
N LYS A 336 6.58 -24.28 4.67
CA LYS A 336 7.99 -24.53 4.33
C LYS A 336 8.21 -24.32 2.83
N ASP A 337 9.47 -24.02 2.44
CA ASP A 337 9.84 -23.82 1.04
C ASP A 337 9.39 -24.94 0.11
N ALA A 338 9.58 -26.21 0.50
CA ALA A 338 9.13 -27.36 -0.28
C ALA A 338 7.59 -27.40 -0.48
N GLU A 339 6.83 -26.87 0.47
CA GLU A 339 5.38 -26.78 0.37
C GLU A 339 4.94 -25.66 -0.57
N ILE A 340 5.66 -24.56 -0.56
CA ILE A 340 5.47 -23.43 -1.48
C ILE A 340 5.81 -23.88 -2.91
N ASP A 341 6.90 -24.64 -3.10
CA ASP A 341 7.27 -25.21 -4.40
C ASP A 341 6.16 -26.07 -4.98
N LEU A 342 5.61 -26.98 -4.16
CA LEU A 342 4.50 -27.85 -4.58
C LEU A 342 3.24 -27.06 -4.88
N LEU A 343 2.97 -25.98 -4.12
CA LEU A 343 1.82 -25.10 -4.36
C LEU A 343 1.95 -24.39 -5.71
N VAL A 344 3.09 -23.74 -5.97
CA VAL A 344 3.34 -22.99 -7.21
C VAL A 344 3.36 -23.95 -8.41
N ALA A 345 4.03 -25.08 -8.32
CA ALA A 345 4.02 -26.10 -9.38
C ALA A 345 2.59 -26.62 -9.66
N GLY A 346 1.78 -26.76 -8.61
CA GLY A 346 0.38 -27.19 -8.75
C GLY A 346 -0.54 -26.15 -9.40
N LEU A 347 -0.17 -24.86 -9.34
CA LEU A 347 -0.87 -23.77 -9.99
C LEU A 347 -0.41 -23.53 -11.44
N SER A 348 0.74 -24.08 -11.84
CA SER A 348 1.25 -23.97 -13.20
C SER A 348 0.26 -24.56 -14.20
N GLY A 349 0.02 -23.83 -15.31
CA GLY A 349 -0.97 -24.20 -16.31
C GLY A 349 -2.43 -23.95 -15.91
N GLN A 350 -2.72 -23.46 -14.71
CA GLN A 350 -4.06 -23.05 -14.32
C GLN A 350 -4.33 -21.61 -14.78
N ARG A 351 -5.57 -21.35 -15.21
CA ARG A 351 -6.01 -19.99 -15.54
C ARG A 351 -6.29 -19.23 -14.24
N LEU A 352 -5.28 -18.52 -13.73
CA LEU A 352 -5.45 -17.61 -12.61
C LEU A 352 -5.92 -16.24 -13.11
N VAL A 353 -6.76 -15.56 -12.32
CA VAL A 353 -7.36 -14.28 -12.68
C VAL A 353 -7.09 -13.28 -11.56
N CYS A 354 -6.52 -12.13 -11.90
CA CYS A 354 -6.25 -11.06 -10.91
C CYS A 354 -7.32 -9.95 -10.91
N SER A 355 -8.28 -9.98 -11.84
CA SER A 355 -9.39 -9.02 -11.95
C SER A 355 -10.74 -9.67 -11.63
N GLY A 356 -11.76 -8.85 -11.32
CA GLY A 356 -13.11 -9.31 -11.04
C GLY A 356 -13.46 -9.37 -9.54
N PRO A 357 -14.69 -9.82 -9.21
CA PRO A 357 -15.17 -9.89 -7.83
C PRO A 357 -14.31 -10.77 -6.93
N LEU A 358 -14.11 -10.35 -5.67
CA LEU A 358 -13.27 -11.05 -4.69
C LEU A 358 -13.62 -12.54 -4.56
N PHE A 359 -14.90 -12.85 -4.40
CA PHE A 359 -15.35 -14.23 -4.20
C PHE A 359 -15.11 -15.12 -5.41
N SER A 360 -15.23 -14.58 -6.63
CA SER A 360 -14.89 -15.32 -7.86
C SER A 360 -13.41 -15.67 -7.91
N LYS A 361 -12.54 -14.68 -7.63
CA LYS A 361 -11.08 -14.89 -7.55
C LYS A 361 -10.72 -15.92 -6.49
N ALA A 362 -11.31 -15.82 -5.31
CA ALA A 362 -11.09 -16.75 -4.20
C ALA A 362 -11.58 -18.17 -4.54
N ALA A 363 -12.73 -18.31 -5.21
CA ALA A 363 -13.24 -19.60 -5.63
C ALA A 363 -12.33 -20.29 -6.66
N PHE A 364 -11.83 -19.54 -7.66
CA PHE A 364 -10.89 -20.09 -8.65
C PHE A 364 -9.57 -20.52 -8.02
N ALA A 365 -8.96 -19.64 -7.21
CA ALA A 365 -7.73 -19.97 -6.52
C ALA A 365 -7.93 -21.13 -5.53
N GLY A 366 -9.02 -21.11 -4.76
CA GLY A 366 -9.38 -22.13 -3.81
C GLY A 366 -9.60 -23.50 -4.47
N ALA A 367 -10.29 -23.56 -5.61
CA ALA A 367 -10.49 -24.80 -6.34
C ALA A 367 -9.17 -25.38 -6.89
N ALA A 368 -8.26 -24.55 -7.37
CA ALA A 368 -6.93 -24.98 -7.83
C ALA A 368 -6.08 -25.54 -6.66
N VAL A 369 -6.10 -24.87 -5.50
CA VAL A 369 -5.41 -25.32 -4.28
C VAL A 369 -6.06 -26.57 -3.71
N ALA A 370 -7.39 -26.67 -3.66
CA ALA A 370 -8.13 -27.81 -3.10
C ALA A 370 -7.77 -29.14 -3.77
N ARG A 371 -7.62 -29.12 -5.09
CA ARG A 371 -7.30 -30.33 -5.88
C ARG A 371 -5.92 -30.87 -5.57
N ARG A 372 -4.99 -30.05 -5.12
CA ARG A 372 -3.59 -30.42 -4.93
C ARG A 372 -3.15 -30.45 -3.46
N ARG A 373 -3.71 -29.55 -2.65
CA ARG A 373 -3.34 -29.38 -1.24
C ARG A 373 -4.54 -28.99 -0.36
N PRO A 374 -5.44 -29.93 -0.05
CA PRO A 374 -6.63 -29.64 0.75
C PRO A 374 -6.30 -29.11 2.17
N ARG A 375 -5.16 -29.50 2.75
CA ARG A 375 -4.70 -28.99 4.06
C ARG A 375 -4.49 -27.48 4.06
N THR A 376 -3.96 -26.92 2.99
CA THR A 376 -3.77 -25.46 2.87
C THR A 376 -5.09 -24.71 2.97
N LEU A 377 -6.20 -25.27 2.45
CA LEU A 377 -7.53 -24.67 2.62
C LEU A 377 -8.04 -24.75 4.06
N LEU A 378 -7.74 -25.83 4.79
CA LEU A 378 -8.10 -25.94 6.20
C LEU A 378 -7.34 -24.92 7.04
N GLU A 379 -6.06 -24.73 6.78
CA GLU A 379 -5.22 -23.71 7.43
C GLU A 379 -5.71 -22.29 7.11
N LEU A 380 -6.05 -22.03 5.86
CA LEU A 380 -6.64 -20.76 5.43
C LEU A 380 -7.97 -20.49 6.16
N ALA A 381 -8.85 -21.47 6.23
CA ALA A 381 -10.11 -21.38 6.95
C ALA A 381 -9.90 -21.13 8.45
N ALA A 382 -8.95 -21.85 9.08
CA ALA A 382 -8.61 -21.64 10.47
C ALA A 382 -8.05 -20.23 10.72
N ASN A 383 -7.17 -19.72 9.85
CA ASN A 383 -6.64 -18.37 9.94
C ASN A 383 -7.71 -17.31 9.68
N LEU A 384 -8.68 -17.59 8.80
CA LEU A 384 -9.83 -16.70 8.58
C LEU A 384 -10.74 -16.62 9.81
N MET A 385 -10.88 -17.69 10.58
CA MET A 385 -11.69 -17.68 11.81
C MET A 385 -10.98 -16.98 12.98
N ARG A 386 -9.64 -16.97 13.01
CA ARG A 386 -8.84 -16.32 14.07
C ARG A 386 -8.72 -14.79 13.92
N GLY A 387 -9.07 -14.22 12.80
CA GLY A 387 -8.97 -12.77 12.46
C GLY A 387 -10.33 -12.03 12.54
#